data_094d13993e49f471f729be3cbe797a3a
#
_entry.id   094d13993e49f471f729be3cbe797a3a
#
_cell.length_a   1.000
_cell.length_b   1.000
_cell.length_c   1.000
_cell.angle_alpha   90.00
_cell.angle_beta   90.00
_cell.angle_gamma   90.00
#
_symmetry.space_group_name_H-M   'P 1'
#
loop_
_entity.id
_entity.type
_entity.pdbx_description
1 polymer ?
#
loop_
_entity_poly.entity_id
_entity_poly.type
_entity_poly.pdbx_seq_one_letter_code
_entity_poly.pdbx_strand_id
1 'polypeptide(L)'
;MFQRQKDTKILVPLDGSKRAERALPVAARIARACGGSVVLLRAVTIPIKYEPYMYESIVSQSPIFLQQVLDLETEKLKQYLADIARSEDLMDLKTETITLTGEAAPTILDVAREQHIDLIVMSSHGHTGFKRWVLGSVAQRVARHSPVPVLVLRDGGSLPTHSFPDPKRPLRALMGLVPLDGSELAESALVPAAELITALAAPAQGIMQLTQVIPFPESEQDDAQGRTDLEAKEQATCEAESYLGVVADRLRNGNITDLHFGVVCSIAEGKDVAEALIRLAEHGEAMESTGLLGSCDLLVMATHGRSGLQRWIMGSVTERVLEATKLPLLIVHACRSDEAPHGHLPLIE
;
A
#
# COMPACT_ATOMS: atom_id res chain seq x y z
N MET A 1 24.13 7.22 2.81
CA MET A 1 24.71 5.90 3.12
C MET A 1 23.69 5.20 3.98
N PHE A 2 22.88 4.30 3.39
CA PHE A 2 21.86 3.57 4.12
C PHE A 2 22.50 2.90 5.32
N GLN A 3 22.12 3.29 6.53
CA GLN A 3 22.43 2.48 7.69
C GLN A 3 21.67 1.16 7.50
N ARG A 4 22.45 0.09 7.21
CA ARG A 4 21.98 -1.30 7.27
C ARG A 4 21.53 -1.56 8.70
N GLN A 5 20.27 -1.27 8.99
CA GLN A 5 19.68 -1.64 10.26
C GLN A 5 18.50 -2.55 9.99
N LYS A 6 18.65 -3.77 10.54
CA LYS A 6 17.62 -4.79 10.71
C LYS A 6 17.08 -5.40 9.40
N ASP A 7 17.09 -6.72 9.36
CA ASP A 7 16.49 -7.57 8.30
C ASP A 7 15.00 -7.20 8.07
N THR A 8 14.73 -6.16 7.28
CA THR A 8 13.36 -5.80 6.90
C THR A 8 12.69 -7.00 6.26
N LYS A 9 11.56 -7.45 6.80
CA LYS A 9 10.84 -8.61 6.31
C LYS A 9 9.61 -8.20 5.51
N ILE A 10 9.55 -8.61 4.26
CA ILE A 10 8.43 -8.32 3.35
C ILE A 10 7.62 -9.58 3.12
N LEU A 11 6.35 -9.55 3.50
CA LEU A 11 5.42 -10.66 3.29
C LEU A 11 4.73 -10.54 1.93
N VAL A 12 4.79 -11.61 1.15
CA VAL A 12 4.09 -11.73 -0.13
C VAL A 12 3.13 -12.92 -0.08
N PRO A 13 1.84 -12.68 0.16
CA PRO A 13 0.84 -13.73 0.09
C PRO A 13 0.54 -14.11 -1.36
N LEU A 14 0.59 -15.40 -1.65
CA LEU A 14 0.38 -15.97 -2.98
C LEU A 14 -0.82 -16.94 -2.97
N ASP A 15 -1.62 -16.90 -4.03
CA ASP A 15 -2.76 -17.81 -4.23
C ASP A 15 -2.56 -18.77 -5.43
N GLY A 16 -1.36 -18.79 -6.01
CA GLY A 16 -1.02 -19.58 -7.19
C GLY A 16 -1.44 -18.92 -8.52
N SER A 17 -2.02 -17.74 -8.49
CA SER A 17 -2.37 -17.00 -9.70
C SER A 17 -1.19 -16.15 -10.19
N LYS A 18 -1.09 -15.97 -11.51
CA LYS A 18 -0.13 -15.04 -12.11
C LYS A 18 -0.36 -13.57 -11.70
N ARG A 19 -1.55 -13.26 -11.22
CA ARG A 19 -1.84 -11.92 -10.66
C ARG A 19 -1.17 -11.72 -9.33
N ALA A 20 -1.25 -12.70 -8.42
CA ALA A 20 -0.57 -12.63 -7.13
C ALA A 20 0.95 -12.57 -7.31
N GLU A 21 1.50 -13.29 -8.27
CA GLU A 21 2.93 -13.29 -8.58
C GLU A 21 3.48 -11.92 -9.03
N ARG A 22 2.63 -10.99 -9.49
CA ARG A 22 3.05 -9.61 -9.80
C ARG A 22 3.59 -8.84 -8.59
N ALA A 23 3.30 -9.29 -7.38
CA ALA A 23 3.85 -8.73 -6.16
C ALA A 23 5.34 -9.04 -6.00
N LEU A 24 5.84 -10.13 -6.59
CA LEU A 24 7.20 -10.61 -6.42
C LEU A 24 8.26 -9.61 -6.87
N PRO A 25 8.26 -9.10 -8.12
CA PRO A 25 9.29 -8.17 -8.56
C PRO A 25 9.26 -6.84 -7.79
N VAL A 26 8.11 -6.39 -7.31
CA VAL A 26 7.99 -5.18 -6.48
C VAL A 26 8.55 -5.43 -5.09
N ALA A 27 8.18 -6.52 -4.44
CA ALA A 27 8.71 -6.92 -3.13
C ALA A 27 10.23 -7.14 -3.18
N ALA A 28 10.72 -7.80 -4.23
CA ALA A 28 12.14 -8.01 -4.47
C ALA A 28 12.91 -6.70 -4.60
N ARG A 29 12.36 -5.73 -5.36
CA ARG A 29 12.97 -4.40 -5.49
C ARG A 29 13.07 -3.68 -4.15
N ILE A 30 12.01 -3.68 -3.36
CA ILE A 30 12.01 -3.07 -2.03
C ILE A 30 13.01 -3.78 -1.12
N ALA A 31 13.01 -5.12 -1.09
CA ALA A 31 13.94 -5.91 -0.29
C ALA A 31 15.42 -5.62 -0.64
N ARG A 32 15.76 -5.54 -1.93
CA ARG A 32 17.11 -5.18 -2.37
C ARG A 32 17.52 -3.79 -1.91
N ALA A 33 16.62 -2.82 -2.01
CA ALA A 33 16.92 -1.44 -1.64
C ALA A 33 17.18 -1.27 -0.14
N CYS A 34 16.44 -1.98 0.72
CA CYS A 34 16.60 -1.91 2.18
C CYS A 34 17.50 -3.00 2.77
N GLY A 35 18.05 -3.91 1.96
CA GLY A 35 18.84 -5.06 2.43
C GLY A 35 18.03 -6.08 3.22
N GLY A 36 16.73 -6.17 2.91
CA GLY A 36 15.76 -7.01 3.61
C GLY A 36 15.62 -8.43 3.03
N SER A 37 14.61 -9.13 3.50
CA SER A 37 14.25 -10.50 3.12
C SER A 37 12.78 -10.59 2.69
N VAL A 38 12.44 -11.64 1.95
CA VAL A 38 11.10 -11.91 1.47
C VAL A 38 10.53 -13.15 2.14
N VAL A 39 9.30 -13.07 2.62
CA VAL A 39 8.54 -14.20 3.16
C VAL A 39 7.39 -14.49 2.19
N LEU A 40 7.42 -15.64 1.55
CA LEU A 40 6.36 -16.12 0.67
C LEU A 40 5.35 -16.93 1.49
N LEU A 41 4.09 -16.54 1.46
CA LEU A 41 3.04 -17.21 2.20
C LEU A 41 1.99 -17.81 1.28
N ARG A 42 1.66 -19.08 1.51
CA ARG A 42 0.50 -19.74 0.92
C ARG A 42 -0.45 -20.21 2.00
N ALA A 43 -1.63 -19.63 2.06
CA ALA A 43 -2.73 -20.15 2.86
C ALA A 43 -3.45 -21.28 2.10
N VAL A 44 -3.59 -22.42 2.72
CA VAL A 44 -4.31 -23.58 2.18
C VAL A 44 -5.72 -23.52 2.74
N THR A 45 -6.68 -23.11 1.93
CA THR A 45 -8.07 -23.23 2.29
C THR A 45 -8.54 -24.64 1.92
N ILE A 46 -8.91 -25.43 2.90
CA ILE A 46 -9.55 -26.72 2.63
C ILE A 46 -10.86 -26.42 1.90
N PRO A 47 -11.00 -26.82 0.63
CA PRO A 47 -12.25 -26.56 -0.07
C PRO A 47 -13.34 -27.44 0.53
N ILE A 48 -14.04 -26.93 1.53
CA ILE A 48 -15.32 -27.47 1.99
C ILE A 48 -16.40 -27.17 0.92
N LYS A 49 -16.07 -27.44 -0.34
CA LYS A 49 -17.00 -27.31 -1.48
C LYS A 49 -17.80 -28.57 -1.74
N TYR A 50 -17.56 -29.60 -0.93
CA TYR A 50 -18.46 -30.72 -0.91
C TYR A 50 -19.65 -30.38 -0.02
N GLU A 51 -20.86 -30.68 -0.49
CA GLU A 51 -22.06 -30.52 0.29
C GLU A 51 -21.81 -31.09 1.71
N PRO A 52 -22.32 -30.45 2.78
CA PRO A 52 -22.02 -30.85 4.16
C PRO A 52 -22.13 -32.35 4.40
N TYR A 53 -23.07 -33.01 3.73
CA TYR A 53 -23.27 -34.44 3.81
C TYR A 53 -22.14 -35.30 3.20
N MET A 54 -21.49 -34.84 2.13
CA MET A 54 -20.34 -35.56 1.56
C MET A 54 -19.10 -35.41 2.44
N TYR A 55 -18.87 -34.25 3.03
CA TYR A 55 -17.73 -34.01 3.92
C TYR A 55 -17.83 -34.88 5.16
N GLU A 56 -18.99 -34.91 5.84
CA GLU A 56 -19.21 -35.77 6.99
C GLU A 56 -19.07 -37.28 6.65
N SER A 57 -19.50 -37.68 5.45
CA SER A 57 -19.35 -39.07 5.02
C SER A 57 -17.91 -39.45 4.70
N ILE A 58 -17.12 -38.55 4.08
CA ILE A 58 -15.71 -38.79 3.78
C ILE A 58 -14.86 -38.75 5.05
N VAL A 59 -15.09 -37.77 5.93
CA VAL A 59 -14.36 -37.63 7.20
C VAL A 59 -14.67 -38.82 8.14
N SER A 60 -15.91 -39.25 8.19
CA SER A 60 -16.31 -40.39 9.05
C SER A 60 -15.88 -41.74 8.49
N GLN A 61 -15.80 -41.90 7.15
CA GLN A 61 -15.48 -43.21 6.54
C GLN A 61 -13.98 -43.43 6.33
N SER A 62 -13.18 -42.37 6.16
CA SER A 62 -11.72 -42.55 5.97
C SER A 62 -10.93 -41.31 6.36
N PRO A 63 -10.69 -41.06 7.66
CA PRO A 63 -9.85 -39.95 8.12
C PRO A 63 -8.43 -39.98 7.52
N ILE A 64 -7.90 -41.20 7.30
CA ILE A 64 -6.55 -41.41 6.70
C ILE A 64 -6.52 -40.91 5.26
N PHE A 65 -7.55 -41.16 4.47
CA PHE A 65 -7.61 -40.69 3.10
C PHE A 65 -7.65 -39.15 3.02
N LEU A 66 -8.43 -38.51 3.88
CA LEU A 66 -8.46 -37.03 3.95
C LEU A 66 -7.11 -36.48 4.30
N GLN A 67 -6.42 -37.06 5.29
CA GLN A 67 -5.06 -36.64 5.67
C GLN A 67 -4.07 -36.79 4.51
N GLN A 68 -4.11 -37.91 3.78
CA GLN A 68 -3.25 -38.13 2.62
C GLN A 68 -3.50 -37.10 1.50
N VAL A 69 -4.74 -36.73 1.25
CA VAL A 69 -5.08 -35.67 0.26
C VAL A 69 -4.54 -34.32 0.71
N LEU A 70 -4.72 -33.97 1.99
CA LEU A 70 -4.19 -32.73 2.56
C LEU A 70 -2.65 -32.67 2.51
N ASP A 71 -1.99 -33.77 2.82
CA ASP A 71 -0.54 -33.88 2.79
C ASP A 71 -0.03 -33.71 1.35
N LEU A 72 -0.67 -34.34 0.38
CA LEU A 72 -0.32 -34.22 -1.04
C LEU A 72 -0.52 -32.80 -1.57
N GLU A 73 -1.65 -32.16 -1.24
CA GLU A 73 -1.89 -30.77 -1.64
C GLU A 73 -0.91 -29.82 -0.96
N THR A 74 -0.62 -30.01 0.31
CA THR A 74 0.38 -29.21 1.04
C THR A 74 1.75 -29.35 0.42
N GLU A 75 2.16 -30.56 0.01
CA GLU A 75 3.47 -30.78 -0.60
C GLU A 75 3.57 -30.11 -1.99
N LYS A 76 2.52 -30.16 -2.81
CA LYS A 76 2.46 -29.41 -4.08
C LYS A 76 2.61 -27.91 -3.87
N LEU A 77 1.99 -27.37 -2.82
CA LEU A 77 2.06 -25.94 -2.52
C LEU A 77 3.44 -25.53 -1.99
N LYS A 78 4.08 -26.38 -1.18
CA LYS A 78 5.47 -26.18 -0.76
C LYS A 78 6.41 -26.17 -1.96
N GLN A 79 6.22 -27.13 -2.90
CA GLN A 79 7.02 -27.18 -4.12
C GLN A 79 6.82 -25.91 -4.97
N TYR A 80 5.56 -25.46 -5.14
CA TYR A 80 5.26 -24.21 -5.84
C TYR A 80 6.01 -23.02 -5.21
N LEU A 81 5.94 -22.85 -3.88
CA LEU A 81 6.65 -21.76 -3.21
C LEU A 81 8.18 -21.90 -3.34
N ALA A 82 8.72 -23.13 -3.29
CA ALA A 82 10.13 -23.37 -3.47
C ALA A 82 10.60 -23.02 -4.91
N ASP A 83 9.78 -23.26 -5.92
CA ASP A 83 10.07 -22.89 -7.30
C ASP A 83 10.01 -21.35 -7.47
N ILE A 84 9.03 -20.68 -6.87
CA ILE A 84 8.96 -19.22 -6.85
C ILE A 84 10.19 -18.62 -6.14
N ALA A 85 10.61 -19.17 -5.00
CA ALA A 85 11.78 -18.67 -4.26
C ALA A 85 13.10 -18.78 -5.07
N ARG A 86 13.17 -19.69 -6.06
CA ARG A 86 14.30 -19.82 -6.97
C ARG A 86 14.17 -19.01 -8.26
N SER A 87 13.06 -18.27 -8.43
CA SER A 87 12.85 -17.44 -9.62
C SER A 87 13.89 -16.33 -9.76
N GLU A 88 14.05 -15.80 -10.96
CA GLU A 88 15.00 -14.71 -11.26
C GLU A 88 14.75 -13.46 -10.39
N ASP A 89 13.50 -13.23 -10.01
CA ASP A 89 13.12 -12.09 -9.16
C ASP A 89 13.72 -12.20 -7.74
N LEU A 90 13.91 -13.43 -7.21
CA LEU A 90 14.22 -13.66 -5.79
C LEU A 90 15.56 -14.38 -5.56
N MET A 91 16.23 -14.86 -6.60
CA MET A 91 17.41 -15.73 -6.49
C MET A 91 18.58 -15.14 -5.69
N ASP A 92 18.68 -13.82 -5.61
CA ASP A 92 19.71 -13.07 -4.89
C ASP A 92 19.27 -12.58 -3.50
N LEU A 93 18.04 -12.90 -3.09
CA LEU A 93 17.44 -12.47 -1.83
C LEU A 93 17.29 -13.64 -0.85
N LYS A 94 17.42 -13.31 0.44
CA LYS A 94 17.01 -14.25 1.49
C LYS A 94 15.49 -14.41 1.42
N THR A 95 15.05 -15.61 1.06
CA THR A 95 13.62 -15.91 0.89
C THR A 95 13.21 -17.07 1.80
N GLU A 96 12.17 -16.85 2.58
CA GLU A 96 11.53 -17.86 3.43
C GLU A 96 10.17 -18.25 2.82
N THR A 97 9.78 -19.51 2.94
CA THR A 97 8.50 -20.02 2.44
C THR A 97 7.65 -20.58 3.56
N ILE A 98 6.41 -20.16 3.66
CA ILE A 98 5.46 -20.57 4.71
C ILE A 98 4.19 -21.10 4.04
N THR A 99 3.77 -22.29 4.43
CA THR A 99 2.49 -22.89 4.03
C THR A 99 1.69 -23.22 5.28
N LEU A 100 0.50 -22.62 5.41
CA LEU A 100 -0.38 -22.83 6.57
C LEU A 100 -1.80 -23.14 6.11
N THR A 101 -2.47 -23.99 6.84
CA THR A 101 -3.90 -24.28 6.60
C THR A 101 -4.77 -23.26 7.32
N GLY A 102 -5.69 -22.64 6.60
CA GLY A 102 -6.60 -21.66 7.16
C GLY A 102 -7.22 -20.73 6.10
N GLU A 103 -8.09 -19.85 6.55
CA GLU A 103 -8.62 -18.77 5.72
C GLU A 103 -7.49 -17.77 5.36
N ALA A 104 -7.43 -17.35 4.11
CA ALA A 104 -6.32 -16.54 3.60
C ALA A 104 -6.08 -15.26 4.41
N ALA A 105 -7.09 -14.43 4.64
CA ALA A 105 -6.88 -13.14 5.30
C ALA A 105 -6.47 -13.26 6.78
N PRO A 106 -7.12 -14.05 7.65
CA PRO A 106 -6.63 -14.31 8.99
C PRO A 106 -5.22 -14.85 9.04
N THR A 107 -4.90 -15.86 8.22
CA THR A 107 -3.56 -16.45 8.16
C THR A 107 -2.48 -15.44 7.79
N ILE A 108 -2.75 -14.54 6.82
CA ILE A 108 -1.83 -13.46 6.45
C ILE A 108 -1.58 -12.52 7.63
N LEU A 109 -2.65 -12.14 8.34
CA LEU A 109 -2.56 -11.22 9.48
C LEU A 109 -1.82 -11.84 10.68
N ASP A 110 -2.02 -13.12 10.93
CA ASP A 110 -1.35 -13.84 12.02
C ASP A 110 0.14 -14.01 11.71
N VAL A 111 0.50 -14.43 10.49
CA VAL A 111 1.90 -14.49 10.05
C VAL A 111 2.56 -13.11 10.12
N ALA A 112 1.85 -12.04 9.75
CA ALA A 112 2.40 -10.69 9.83
C ALA A 112 2.79 -10.32 11.28
N ARG A 113 2.00 -10.73 12.27
CA ARG A 113 2.30 -10.51 13.70
C ARG A 113 3.42 -11.42 14.21
N GLU A 114 3.28 -12.72 13.98
CA GLU A 114 4.17 -13.74 14.55
C GLU A 114 5.59 -13.69 13.97
N GLN A 115 5.71 -13.39 12.69
CA GLN A 115 6.99 -13.31 11.99
C GLN A 115 7.63 -11.91 12.01
N HIS A 116 6.99 -10.95 12.72
CA HIS A 116 7.46 -9.56 12.78
C HIS A 116 7.70 -8.99 11.37
N ILE A 117 6.68 -9.07 10.53
CA ILE A 117 6.71 -8.51 9.17
C ILE A 117 6.67 -6.98 9.24
N ASP A 118 7.42 -6.33 8.37
CA ASP A 118 7.47 -4.86 8.30
C ASP A 118 6.57 -4.29 7.19
N LEU A 119 6.33 -5.07 6.12
CA LEU A 119 5.51 -4.68 4.98
C LEU A 119 4.82 -5.89 4.36
N ILE A 120 3.55 -5.77 4.03
CA ILE A 120 2.85 -6.73 3.17
C ILE A 120 2.77 -6.16 1.76
N VAL A 121 3.19 -6.93 0.74
CA VAL A 121 3.02 -6.57 -0.67
C VAL A 121 2.13 -7.61 -1.33
N MET A 122 0.98 -7.18 -1.83
CA MET A 122 0.00 -8.09 -2.42
C MET A 122 -0.74 -7.48 -3.61
N SER A 123 -1.26 -8.33 -4.49
CA SER A 123 -2.14 -7.86 -5.55
C SER A 123 -3.56 -7.64 -5.04
N SER A 124 -4.28 -6.71 -5.67
CA SER A 124 -5.68 -6.41 -5.34
C SER A 124 -6.64 -7.57 -5.61
N HIS A 125 -6.27 -8.51 -6.49
CA HIS A 125 -7.06 -9.69 -6.87
C HIS A 125 -6.20 -10.93 -6.96
N GLY A 126 -6.82 -12.07 -6.64
CA GLY A 126 -6.26 -13.39 -6.85
C GLY A 126 -7.05 -14.19 -7.90
N HIS A 127 -7.20 -15.47 -7.65
CA HIS A 127 -7.79 -16.46 -8.57
C HIS A 127 -9.27 -16.19 -8.94
N THR A 128 -10.05 -15.51 -8.10
CA THR A 128 -11.51 -15.37 -8.25
C THR A 128 -11.98 -14.03 -8.81
N GLY A 129 -11.08 -13.09 -9.11
CA GLY A 129 -11.42 -11.73 -9.53
C GLY A 129 -11.93 -11.63 -10.95
N PHE A 130 -13.25 -11.64 -11.15
CA PHE A 130 -13.89 -11.49 -12.45
C PHE A 130 -14.02 -10.04 -12.95
N LYS A 131 -13.95 -9.04 -12.07
CA LYS A 131 -14.10 -7.63 -12.44
C LYS A 131 -12.82 -6.84 -12.17
N ARG A 132 -12.31 -6.17 -13.19
CA ARG A 132 -11.05 -5.42 -13.22
C ARG A 132 -10.93 -4.29 -12.17
N TRP A 133 -12.04 -3.88 -11.57
CA TRP A 133 -12.14 -2.65 -10.75
C TRP A 133 -12.61 -2.91 -9.31
N VAL A 134 -12.82 -4.14 -8.90
CA VAL A 134 -13.30 -4.48 -7.56
C VAL A 134 -12.15 -5.05 -6.75
N LEU A 135 -11.89 -4.52 -5.57
CA LEU A 135 -10.90 -5.05 -4.64
C LEU A 135 -11.31 -6.45 -4.16
N GLY A 136 -10.40 -7.41 -4.21
CA GLY A 136 -10.66 -8.77 -3.73
C GLY A 136 -10.87 -8.80 -2.22
N SER A 137 -11.75 -9.70 -1.76
CA SER A 137 -12.13 -9.81 -0.34
C SER A 137 -10.94 -10.04 0.61
N VAL A 138 -9.93 -10.80 0.18
CA VAL A 138 -8.70 -11.02 0.96
C VAL A 138 -7.90 -9.72 1.08
N ALA A 139 -7.67 -9.03 -0.05
CA ALA A 139 -6.92 -7.78 -0.07
C ALA A 139 -7.63 -6.70 0.77
N GLN A 140 -8.95 -6.58 0.65
CA GLN A 140 -9.76 -5.65 1.45
C GLN A 140 -9.64 -5.95 2.95
N ARG A 141 -9.76 -7.22 3.34
CA ARG A 141 -9.68 -7.63 4.75
C ARG A 141 -8.29 -7.43 5.33
N VAL A 142 -7.24 -7.74 4.56
CA VAL A 142 -5.85 -7.51 4.96
C VAL A 142 -5.58 -6.01 5.08
N ALA A 143 -5.96 -5.21 4.07
CA ALA A 143 -5.79 -3.77 4.07
C ALA A 143 -6.48 -3.07 5.25
N ARG A 144 -7.60 -3.59 5.74
CA ARG A 144 -8.33 -3.02 6.89
C ARG A 144 -7.77 -3.41 8.25
N HIS A 145 -7.18 -4.59 8.38
CA HIS A 145 -6.88 -5.20 9.69
C HIS A 145 -5.39 -5.50 9.90
N SER A 146 -4.54 -5.10 8.94
CA SER A 146 -3.11 -5.37 9.06
C SER A 146 -2.48 -4.62 10.23
N PRO A 147 -1.59 -5.26 10.98
CA PRO A 147 -0.79 -4.60 12.00
C PRO A 147 0.36 -3.76 11.40
N VAL A 148 0.64 -3.92 10.12
CA VAL A 148 1.76 -3.31 9.39
C VAL A 148 1.29 -2.68 8.09
N PRO A 149 2.07 -1.77 7.46
CA PRO A 149 1.73 -1.21 6.17
C PRO A 149 1.45 -2.28 5.11
N VAL A 150 0.48 -2.01 4.22
CA VAL A 150 0.07 -2.91 3.13
C VAL A 150 0.15 -2.19 1.79
N LEU A 151 1.03 -2.65 0.92
CA LEU A 151 1.11 -2.19 -0.46
C LEU A 151 0.20 -3.08 -1.33
N VAL A 152 -0.90 -2.51 -1.80
CA VAL A 152 -1.86 -3.18 -2.68
C VAL A 152 -1.57 -2.79 -4.12
N LEU A 153 -1.17 -3.76 -4.94
CA LEU A 153 -0.90 -3.57 -6.36
C LEU A 153 -2.19 -3.72 -7.18
N ARG A 154 -2.40 -2.80 -8.12
CA ARG A 154 -3.57 -2.75 -8.99
C ARG A 154 -3.26 -3.23 -10.40
N ASP A 155 -4.26 -3.77 -11.09
CA ASP A 155 -4.10 -4.28 -12.47
C ASP A 155 -3.77 -3.17 -13.49
N GLY A 156 -4.12 -1.92 -13.20
CA GLY A 156 -3.88 -0.77 -14.08
C GLY A 156 -2.61 0.02 -13.77
N GLY A 157 -2.04 -0.16 -12.59
CA GLY A 157 -0.82 0.51 -12.14
C GLY A 157 0.41 -0.37 -12.35
N SER A 158 1.51 0.21 -12.77
CA SER A 158 2.77 -0.51 -12.86
C SER A 158 3.87 0.28 -12.18
N LEU A 159 4.26 -0.19 -10.99
CA LEU A 159 5.48 0.29 -10.34
C LEU A 159 6.71 -0.19 -11.12
N PRO A 160 7.84 0.54 -11.04
CA PRO A 160 9.09 0.07 -11.63
C PRO A 160 9.49 -1.26 -10.99
N THR A 161 9.64 -2.30 -11.78
CA THR A 161 9.99 -3.64 -11.32
C THR A 161 11.46 -3.98 -11.58
N HIS A 162 12.11 -3.29 -12.53
CA HIS A 162 13.48 -3.57 -12.91
C HIS A 162 14.44 -2.48 -12.40
N SER A 163 15.64 -2.88 -12.03
CA SER A 163 16.72 -1.97 -11.58
C SER A 163 17.27 -1.08 -12.70
N PHE A 164 16.93 -1.36 -13.96
CA PHE A 164 17.34 -0.56 -15.13
C PHE A 164 16.13 0.20 -15.70
N PRO A 165 16.36 1.42 -16.22
CA PRO A 165 15.29 2.16 -16.89
C PRO A 165 14.71 1.31 -18.02
N ASP A 166 13.40 1.16 -18.06
CA ASP A 166 12.70 0.56 -19.19
C ASP A 166 12.86 1.50 -20.39
N PRO A 167 13.49 1.07 -21.49
CA PRO A 167 13.67 1.92 -22.68
C PRO A 167 12.36 2.44 -23.27
N LYS A 168 11.24 1.81 -22.93
CA LYS A 168 9.90 2.20 -23.39
C LYS A 168 9.19 3.18 -22.46
N ARG A 169 9.74 3.45 -21.28
CA ARG A 169 9.20 4.44 -20.34
C ARG A 169 10.01 5.72 -20.39
N PRO A 170 9.37 6.89 -20.41
CA PRO A 170 10.09 8.14 -20.25
C PRO A 170 10.85 8.13 -18.92
N LEU A 171 12.10 8.62 -18.94
CA LEU A 171 12.92 8.81 -17.74
C LEU A 171 12.29 9.92 -16.88
N ARG A 172 11.28 9.59 -16.13
CA ARG A 172 10.71 10.48 -15.12
C ARG A 172 10.95 9.91 -13.72
N ALA A 173 11.11 10.80 -12.76
CA ALA A 173 11.21 10.40 -11.36
C ALA A 173 9.92 9.67 -10.93
N LEU A 174 10.06 8.64 -10.09
CA LEU A 174 8.93 7.98 -9.44
C LEU A 174 8.26 8.98 -8.50
N MET A 175 6.95 9.16 -8.65
CA MET A 175 6.16 10.10 -7.88
C MET A 175 5.12 9.39 -7.03
N GLY A 176 5.16 9.61 -5.71
CA GLY A 176 4.16 9.13 -4.77
C GLY A 176 3.35 10.29 -4.19
N LEU A 177 2.00 10.19 -4.24
CA LEU A 177 1.11 11.17 -3.65
C LEU A 177 0.75 10.78 -2.22
N VAL A 178 0.92 11.72 -1.29
CA VAL A 178 0.58 11.57 0.13
C VAL A 178 -0.43 12.65 0.50
N PRO A 179 -1.73 12.31 0.63
CA PRO A 179 -2.74 13.25 1.06
C PRO A 179 -2.64 13.50 2.56
N LEU A 180 -2.70 14.78 2.94
CA LEU A 180 -2.68 15.25 4.31
C LEU A 180 -3.92 16.08 4.60
N ASP A 181 -4.47 15.93 5.80
CA ASP A 181 -5.65 16.70 6.25
C ASP A 181 -5.34 17.59 7.47
N GLY A 182 -4.07 17.73 7.82
CA GLY A 182 -3.61 18.48 8.98
C GLY A 182 -3.65 17.69 10.30
N SER A 183 -3.96 16.40 10.27
CA SER A 183 -3.93 15.54 11.46
C SER A 183 -2.59 14.79 11.59
N GLU A 184 -2.15 14.54 12.82
CA GLU A 184 -0.99 13.69 13.11
C GLU A 184 -1.16 12.27 12.56
N LEU A 185 -2.42 11.79 12.49
CA LEU A 185 -2.71 10.48 11.94
C LEU A 185 -2.41 10.41 10.44
N ALA A 186 -2.74 11.45 9.67
CA ALA A 186 -2.37 11.53 8.25
C ALA A 186 -0.86 11.65 8.08
N GLU A 187 -0.18 12.43 8.94
CA GLU A 187 1.28 12.57 8.91
C GLU A 187 2.02 11.27 9.23
N SER A 188 1.39 10.31 9.91
CA SER A 188 2.00 8.98 10.15
C SER A 188 2.34 8.22 8.86
N ALA A 189 1.76 8.60 7.74
CA ALA A 189 2.08 8.04 6.42
C ALA A 189 3.40 8.55 5.83
N LEU A 190 3.98 9.66 6.34
CA LEU A 190 5.13 10.32 5.74
C LEU A 190 6.39 9.46 5.74
N VAL A 191 6.74 8.84 6.87
CA VAL A 191 7.93 7.99 6.97
C VAL A 191 7.80 6.75 6.09
N PRO A 192 6.73 5.94 6.19
CA PRO A 192 6.55 4.80 5.28
C PRO A 192 6.50 5.19 3.80
N ALA A 193 5.95 6.37 3.46
CA ALA A 193 5.97 6.89 2.10
C ALA A 193 7.39 7.20 1.62
N ALA A 194 8.20 7.89 2.45
CA ALA A 194 9.58 8.21 2.13
C ALA A 194 10.41 6.97 1.88
N GLU A 195 10.30 5.97 2.75
CA GLU A 195 11.01 4.70 2.63
C GLU A 195 10.61 3.95 1.36
N LEU A 196 9.29 3.82 1.09
CA LEU A 196 8.81 3.14 -0.09
C LEU A 196 9.21 3.86 -1.38
N ILE A 197 9.03 5.18 -1.45
CA ILE A 197 9.40 5.99 -2.62
C ILE A 197 10.90 5.88 -2.89
N THR A 198 11.74 5.98 -1.85
CA THR A 198 13.19 5.85 -1.98
C THR A 198 13.59 4.45 -2.45
N ALA A 199 13.03 3.40 -1.87
CA ALA A 199 13.30 2.02 -2.25
C ALA A 199 12.89 1.72 -3.71
N LEU A 200 11.73 2.20 -4.12
CA LEU A 200 11.21 2.00 -5.48
C LEU A 200 11.92 2.88 -6.53
N ALA A 201 12.38 4.06 -6.16
CA ALA A 201 13.08 4.96 -7.07
C ALA A 201 14.55 4.58 -7.28
N ALA A 202 15.20 3.93 -6.31
CA ALA A 202 16.61 3.62 -6.32
C ALA A 202 17.09 3.02 -7.67
N PRO A 203 18.23 3.42 -8.23
CA PRO A 203 19.21 4.38 -7.69
C PRO A 203 18.88 5.87 -7.95
N ALA A 204 17.80 6.19 -8.65
CA ALA A 204 17.34 7.56 -8.86
C ALA A 204 16.66 8.13 -7.61
N GLN A 205 16.41 9.44 -7.60
CA GLN A 205 15.59 10.06 -6.58
C GLN A 205 14.11 9.96 -6.94
N GLY A 206 13.28 9.63 -5.95
CA GLY A 206 11.84 9.73 -6.07
C GLY A 206 11.32 11.11 -5.67
N ILE A 207 10.04 11.36 -5.90
CA ILE A 207 9.35 12.59 -5.54
C ILE A 207 8.15 12.22 -4.65
N MET A 208 8.04 12.89 -3.51
CA MET A 208 6.86 12.85 -2.66
C MET A 208 6.01 14.09 -2.93
N GLN A 209 4.79 13.90 -3.39
CA GLN A 209 3.81 14.96 -3.56
C GLN A 209 2.89 15.00 -2.34
N LEU A 210 3.03 16.05 -1.53
CA LEU A 210 2.14 16.33 -0.41
C LEU A 210 0.92 17.07 -0.94
N THR A 211 -0.26 16.59 -0.64
CA THR A 211 -1.51 17.16 -1.16
C THR A 211 -2.54 17.35 -0.05
N GLN A 212 -3.14 18.52 0.00
CA GLN A 212 -4.35 18.77 0.78
C GLN A 212 -5.51 19.04 -0.16
N VAL A 213 -6.66 18.41 0.10
CA VAL A 213 -7.89 18.67 -0.64
C VAL A 213 -8.74 19.65 0.16
N ILE A 214 -9.13 20.75 -0.48
CA ILE A 214 -10.07 21.71 0.07
C ILE A 214 -11.46 21.38 -0.46
N PRO A 215 -12.40 20.96 0.40
CA PRO A 215 -13.74 20.65 -0.02
C PRO A 215 -14.54 21.95 -0.21
N PHE A 216 -14.81 22.34 -1.44
CA PHE A 216 -15.70 23.44 -1.76
C PHE A 216 -16.88 22.99 -2.63
N PRO A 217 -18.12 23.43 -2.31
CA PRO A 217 -19.23 23.28 -3.23
C PRO A 217 -18.99 24.17 -4.46
N GLU A 218 -19.22 23.64 -5.64
CA GLU A 218 -19.33 24.46 -6.85
C GLU A 218 -20.60 25.30 -6.73
N SER A 219 -20.50 26.52 -6.22
CA SER A 219 -21.62 27.48 -6.22
C SER A 219 -21.54 28.34 -7.47
N GLU A 220 -22.46 28.11 -8.41
CA GLU A 220 -22.66 28.97 -9.60
C GLU A 220 -23.43 30.26 -9.28
N GLN A 221 -23.51 30.68 -8.02
CA GLN A 221 -24.32 31.83 -7.65
C GLN A 221 -23.50 33.08 -7.41
N ASP A 222 -23.81 34.11 -8.20
CA ASP A 222 -23.14 35.43 -8.27
C ASP A 222 -23.71 36.42 -7.20
N ASP A 223 -24.08 35.93 -6.03
CA ASP A 223 -24.72 36.70 -4.95
C ASP A 223 -23.70 37.07 -3.85
N ALA A 224 -24.16 37.79 -2.84
CA ALA A 224 -23.37 38.15 -1.64
C ALA A 224 -22.77 36.91 -0.94
N GLN A 225 -23.41 35.76 -1.06
CA GLN A 225 -22.93 34.46 -0.58
C GLN A 225 -21.68 34.02 -1.33
N GLY A 226 -21.61 34.20 -2.66
CA GLY A 226 -20.45 33.84 -3.48
C GLY A 226 -19.18 34.61 -3.12
N ARG A 227 -19.25 35.86 -2.65
CA ARG A 227 -18.08 36.61 -2.17
C ARG A 227 -17.53 36.05 -0.85
N THR A 228 -18.43 35.73 0.09
CA THR A 228 -18.04 35.13 1.37
C THR A 228 -17.42 33.74 1.17
N ASP A 229 -17.93 32.96 0.20
CA ASP A 229 -17.41 31.65 -0.14
C ASP A 229 -16.02 31.77 -0.81
N LEU A 230 -15.80 32.81 -1.63
CA LEU A 230 -14.48 33.05 -2.25
C LEU A 230 -13.41 33.44 -1.21
N GLU A 231 -13.74 34.36 -0.28
CA GLU A 231 -12.84 34.75 0.80
C GLU A 231 -12.49 33.55 1.71
N ALA A 232 -13.50 32.73 2.04
CA ALA A 232 -13.30 31.52 2.82
C ALA A 232 -12.41 30.49 2.09
N LYS A 233 -12.55 30.39 0.76
CA LYS A 233 -11.72 29.54 -0.08
C LYS A 233 -10.26 30.02 -0.12
N GLU A 234 -10.05 31.31 -0.35
CA GLU A 234 -8.71 31.92 -0.36
C GLU A 234 -8.00 31.71 0.99
N GLN A 235 -8.72 31.91 2.10
CA GLN A 235 -8.20 31.66 3.42
C GLN A 235 -7.82 30.20 3.63
N ALA A 236 -8.70 29.25 3.27
CA ALA A 236 -8.44 27.82 3.40
C ALA A 236 -7.25 27.38 2.53
N THR A 237 -7.10 27.97 1.36
CA THR A 237 -5.95 27.73 0.47
C THR A 237 -4.66 28.21 1.11
N CYS A 238 -4.63 29.43 1.65
CA CYS A 238 -3.47 29.99 2.34
C CYS A 238 -3.07 29.17 3.59
N GLU A 239 -4.05 28.72 4.36
CA GLU A 239 -3.81 27.84 5.52
C GLU A 239 -3.22 26.49 5.09
N ALA A 240 -3.75 25.89 4.02
CA ALA A 240 -3.25 24.62 3.47
C ALA A 240 -1.83 24.76 2.91
N GLU A 241 -1.53 25.84 2.18
CA GLU A 241 -0.17 26.14 1.69
C GLU A 241 0.83 26.27 2.83
N SER A 242 0.47 27.05 3.86
CA SER A 242 1.29 27.23 5.05
C SER A 242 1.57 25.91 5.75
N TYR A 243 0.55 25.09 5.96
CA TYR A 243 0.69 23.78 6.59
C TYR A 243 1.57 22.83 5.77
N LEU A 244 1.28 22.67 4.47
CA LEU A 244 2.09 21.81 3.60
C LEU A 244 3.54 22.30 3.50
N GLY A 245 3.76 23.61 3.48
CA GLY A 245 5.08 24.21 3.50
C GLY A 245 5.88 23.83 4.75
N VAL A 246 5.26 23.91 5.92
CA VAL A 246 5.89 23.49 7.20
C VAL A 246 6.26 22.00 7.18
N VAL A 247 5.34 21.12 6.71
CA VAL A 247 5.62 19.68 6.62
C VAL A 247 6.74 19.40 5.61
N ALA A 248 6.71 20.06 4.45
CA ALA A 248 7.76 19.91 3.43
C ALA A 248 9.14 20.35 3.94
N ASP A 249 9.20 21.45 4.72
CA ASP A 249 10.46 21.90 5.31
C ASP A 249 10.98 20.94 6.39
N ARG A 250 10.09 20.37 7.19
CA ARG A 250 10.47 19.31 8.15
C ARG A 250 11.04 18.08 7.45
N LEU A 251 10.49 17.68 6.30
CA LEU A 251 11.01 16.59 5.48
C LEU A 251 12.38 16.94 4.86
N ARG A 252 12.52 18.12 4.26
CA ARG A 252 13.76 18.57 3.61
C ARG A 252 14.92 18.74 4.59
N ASN A 253 14.62 19.16 5.80
CA ASN A 253 15.61 19.40 6.86
C ASN A 253 15.97 18.12 7.66
N GLY A 254 15.45 16.95 7.29
CA GLY A 254 15.72 15.68 7.97
C GLY A 254 15.02 15.53 9.33
N ASN A 255 14.08 16.41 9.68
CA ASN A 255 13.38 16.35 10.98
C ASN A 255 12.35 15.18 11.06
N ILE A 256 12.00 14.58 9.94
CA ILE A 256 11.06 13.45 9.86
C ILE A 256 11.82 12.19 9.41
N THR A 257 12.74 12.31 8.46
CA THR A 257 13.54 11.22 7.92
C THR A 257 14.83 11.75 7.27
N ASP A 258 15.92 11.02 7.37
CA ASP A 258 17.19 11.33 6.70
C ASP A 258 17.25 10.89 5.24
N LEU A 259 16.17 10.35 4.71
CA LEU A 259 16.10 9.89 3.33
C LEU A 259 16.05 11.06 2.35
N HIS A 260 16.78 10.94 1.23
CA HIS A 260 16.84 11.98 0.20
C HIS A 260 15.86 11.70 -0.93
N PHE A 261 14.87 12.56 -1.05
CA PHE A 261 13.86 12.55 -2.13
C PHE A 261 13.38 13.98 -2.41
N GLY A 262 12.77 14.19 -3.58
CA GLY A 262 12.14 15.48 -3.88
C GLY A 262 10.81 15.61 -3.14
N VAL A 263 10.50 16.83 -2.68
CA VAL A 263 9.20 17.14 -2.06
C VAL A 263 8.53 18.27 -2.83
N VAL A 264 7.31 18.03 -3.29
CA VAL A 264 6.44 19.03 -3.92
C VAL A 264 5.12 19.11 -3.14
N CYS A 265 4.52 20.29 -3.13
CA CYS A 265 3.23 20.53 -2.49
C CYS A 265 2.19 20.85 -3.57
N SER A 266 0.98 20.40 -3.37
CA SER A 266 -0.17 20.73 -4.21
C SER A 266 -1.43 20.86 -3.36
N ILE A 267 -2.38 21.68 -3.81
CA ILE A 267 -3.72 21.79 -3.24
C ILE A 267 -4.68 21.38 -4.32
N ALA A 268 -5.53 20.43 -4.01
CA ALA A 268 -6.60 20.02 -4.89
C ALA A 268 -7.95 20.57 -4.37
N GLU A 269 -8.82 20.87 -5.28
CA GLU A 269 -10.18 21.32 -4.97
C GLU A 269 -11.17 20.25 -5.42
N GLY A 270 -12.23 20.07 -4.65
CA GLY A 270 -13.30 19.18 -5.06
C GLY A 270 -14.35 18.98 -3.98
N LYS A 271 -15.59 18.79 -4.42
CA LYS A 271 -16.71 18.49 -3.54
C LYS A 271 -16.52 17.14 -2.82
N ASP A 272 -15.83 16.24 -3.46
CA ASP A 272 -15.52 14.91 -2.98
C ASP A 272 -14.01 14.69 -2.88
N VAL A 273 -13.53 14.56 -1.66
CA VAL A 273 -12.08 14.43 -1.37
C VAL A 273 -11.46 13.20 -2.04
N ALA A 274 -12.14 12.05 -2.00
CA ALA A 274 -11.61 10.83 -2.59
C ALA A 274 -11.51 10.92 -4.12
N GLU A 275 -12.52 11.47 -4.77
CA GLU A 275 -12.54 11.70 -6.21
C GLU A 275 -11.45 12.68 -6.64
N ALA A 276 -11.30 13.80 -5.91
CA ALA A 276 -10.26 14.79 -6.18
C ALA A 276 -8.85 14.17 -6.08
N LEU A 277 -8.59 13.37 -5.05
CA LEU A 277 -7.32 12.67 -4.87
C LEU A 277 -7.04 11.67 -5.99
N ILE A 278 -8.02 10.87 -6.39
CA ILE A 278 -7.88 9.90 -7.47
C ILE A 278 -7.62 10.60 -8.80
N ARG A 279 -8.38 11.65 -9.10
CA ARG A 279 -8.20 12.46 -10.31
C ARG A 279 -6.80 13.06 -10.38
N LEU A 280 -6.36 13.70 -9.29
CA LEU A 280 -5.03 14.29 -9.21
C LEU A 280 -3.93 13.22 -9.40
N ALA A 281 -4.03 12.11 -8.68
CA ALA A 281 -3.03 11.06 -8.73
C ALA A 281 -2.95 10.37 -10.10
N GLU A 282 -4.07 10.08 -10.73
CA GLU A 282 -4.13 9.34 -12.00
C GLU A 282 -3.85 10.22 -13.23
N HIS A 283 -4.21 11.49 -13.19
CA HIS A 283 -4.15 12.39 -14.36
C HIS A 283 -3.17 13.55 -14.20
N GLY A 284 -2.76 13.86 -12.97
CA GLY A 284 -1.97 15.05 -12.66
C GLY A 284 -2.80 16.35 -12.69
N GLU A 285 -2.18 17.45 -12.39
CA GLU A 285 -2.75 18.80 -12.52
C GLU A 285 -1.93 19.65 -13.49
N ALA A 286 -2.61 20.44 -14.30
CA ALA A 286 -1.98 21.52 -15.02
C ALA A 286 -1.75 22.69 -14.04
N MET A 287 -0.55 22.80 -13.46
CA MET A 287 -0.18 24.01 -12.71
C MET A 287 0.26 25.11 -13.68
N GLU A 288 -0.46 26.21 -13.69
CA GLU A 288 -0.19 27.36 -14.54
C GLU A 288 1.20 28.01 -14.32
N SER A 289 1.83 27.75 -13.15
CA SER A 289 3.09 28.45 -12.77
C SER A 289 4.37 27.60 -12.82
N THR A 290 4.30 26.25 -12.84
CA THR A 290 5.49 25.39 -12.69
C THR A 290 5.61 24.24 -13.69
N GLY A 291 4.69 24.15 -14.65
CA GLY A 291 4.62 23.03 -15.59
C GLY A 291 3.75 21.88 -15.08
N LEU A 292 3.40 20.97 -15.98
CA LEU A 292 2.58 19.79 -15.70
C LEU A 292 3.22 18.91 -14.62
N LEU A 293 2.61 18.84 -13.45
CA LEU A 293 2.81 17.70 -12.55
C LEU A 293 2.17 16.49 -13.23
N GLY A 294 2.98 15.55 -13.67
CA GLY A 294 2.48 14.32 -14.30
C GLY A 294 1.68 13.47 -13.31
N SER A 295 1.00 12.45 -13.82
CA SER A 295 0.34 11.44 -12.98
C SER A 295 1.32 10.79 -12.00
N CYS A 296 0.85 10.45 -10.81
CA CYS A 296 1.63 9.73 -9.81
C CYS A 296 1.78 8.24 -10.19
N ASP A 297 2.75 7.59 -9.59
CA ASP A 297 2.98 6.15 -9.74
C ASP A 297 2.35 5.35 -8.61
N LEU A 298 2.14 5.97 -7.44
CA LEU A 298 1.49 5.36 -6.29
C LEU A 298 0.80 6.41 -5.40
N LEU A 299 -0.15 5.94 -4.63
CA LEU A 299 -0.78 6.67 -3.52
C LEU A 299 -0.29 6.09 -2.20
N VAL A 300 -0.11 6.95 -1.19
CA VAL A 300 0.18 6.53 0.19
C VAL A 300 -0.79 7.20 1.12
N MET A 301 -1.55 6.43 1.90
CA MET A 301 -2.57 6.97 2.80
C MET A 301 -2.52 6.33 4.18
N ALA A 302 -2.70 7.12 5.21
CA ALA A 302 -3.06 6.60 6.53
C ALA A 302 -4.49 6.06 6.52
N THR A 303 -4.77 5.05 7.34
CA THR A 303 -6.13 4.51 7.47
C THR A 303 -7.12 5.52 8.02
N HIS A 304 -6.67 6.51 8.81
CA HIS A 304 -7.49 7.53 9.45
C HIS A 304 -6.89 8.92 9.26
N GLY A 305 -7.77 9.94 9.28
CA GLY A 305 -7.44 11.35 9.35
C GLY A 305 -8.14 11.98 10.56
N ARG A 306 -8.63 13.22 10.43
CA ARG A 306 -9.27 14.01 11.49
C ARG A 306 -10.43 13.32 12.22
N SER A 307 -11.15 12.42 11.57
CA SER A 307 -12.33 11.73 12.11
C SER A 307 -12.07 10.41 12.80
N GLY A 308 -10.81 10.00 12.99
CA GLY A 308 -10.43 8.69 13.50
C GLY A 308 -10.74 8.49 14.98
N LEU A 309 -11.93 7.95 15.29
CA LEU A 309 -12.40 7.68 16.65
C LEU A 309 -12.28 6.22 17.09
N GLN A 310 -12.06 5.27 16.19
CA GLN A 310 -12.04 3.84 16.53
C GLN A 310 -10.92 3.08 15.81
N ARG A 311 -10.19 2.30 16.56
CA ARG A 311 -8.97 1.54 16.22
C ARG A 311 -9.08 0.55 15.05
N TRP A 312 -10.29 0.24 14.57
CA TRP A 312 -10.57 -0.86 13.62
C TRP A 312 -11.38 -0.45 12.39
N ILE A 313 -11.65 0.83 12.21
CA ILE A 313 -12.48 1.31 11.11
C ILE A 313 -11.63 2.16 10.18
N MET A 314 -11.45 1.73 8.94
CA MET A 314 -10.81 2.52 7.89
C MET A 314 -11.65 3.78 7.62
N GLY A 315 -11.00 4.94 7.50
CA GLY A 315 -11.66 6.19 7.18
C GLY A 315 -12.34 6.16 5.81
N SER A 316 -13.47 6.84 5.70
CA SER A 316 -14.30 6.83 4.48
C SER A 316 -13.56 7.26 3.22
N VAL A 317 -12.64 8.24 3.31
CA VAL A 317 -11.83 8.68 2.17
C VAL A 317 -10.86 7.59 1.74
N THR A 318 -10.13 7.00 2.70
CA THR A 318 -9.17 5.92 2.43
C THR A 318 -9.86 4.69 1.84
N GLU A 319 -11.04 4.33 2.37
CA GLU A 319 -11.82 3.22 1.84
C GLU A 319 -12.26 3.46 0.40
N ARG A 320 -12.80 4.64 0.09
CA ARG A 320 -13.21 4.98 -1.27
C ARG A 320 -12.06 5.05 -2.25
N VAL A 321 -10.91 5.60 -1.83
CA VAL A 321 -9.69 5.57 -2.65
C VAL A 321 -9.22 4.14 -2.86
N LEU A 322 -9.22 3.30 -1.82
CA LEU A 322 -8.87 1.88 -1.91
C LEU A 322 -9.78 1.12 -2.88
N GLU A 323 -11.05 1.47 -2.98
CA GLU A 323 -11.98 0.80 -3.89
C GLU A 323 -11.85 1.29 -5.34
N ALA A 324 -11.57 2.57 -5.56
CA ALA A 324 -11.72 3.22 -6.86
C ALA A 324 -10.41 3.48 -7.61
N THR A 325 -9.27 3.68 -6.92
CA THR A 325 -8.01 4.01 -7.60
C THR A 325 -7.48 2.86 -8.46
N LYS A 326 -6.84 3.21 -9.57
CA LYS A 326 -6.10 2.29 -10.45
C LYS A 326 -4.62 2.20 -10.09
N LEU A 327 -4.14 3.11 -9.26
CA LEU A 327 -2.74 3.15 -8.84
C LEU A 327 -2.47 2.16 -7.70
N PRO A 328 -1.24 1.68 -7.58
CA PRO A 328 -0.78 1.03 -6.36
C PRO A 328 -1.03 1.93 -5.16
N LEU A 329 -1.49 1.32 -4.06
CA LEU A 329 -1.84 2.04 -2.85
C LEU A 329 -1.13 1.43 -1.64
N LEU A 330 -0.29 2.23 -0.96
CA LEU A 330 0.22 1.91 0.36
C LEU A 330 -0.76 2.40 1.42
N ILE A 331 -1.23 1.50 2.25
CA ILE A 331 -2.09 1.80 3.39
C ILE A 331 -1.25 1.69 4.65
N VAL A 332 -1.18 2.78 5.41
CA VAL A 332 -0.46 2.88 6.66
C VAL A 332 -1.44 2.92 7.82
N HIS A 333 -1.30 2.00 8.75
CA HIS A 333 -2.12 1.98 9.96
C HIS A 333 -1.48 2.90 11.00
N ALA A 334 -2.17 3.99 11.34
CA ALA A 334 -1.72 4.90 12.36
C ALA A 334 -1.83 4.24 13.75
N CYS A 335 -0.70 4.00 14.41
CA CYS A 335 -0.64 3.65 15.82
C CYS A 335 -0.51 4.92 16.64
N ARG A 336 -1.35 5.10 17.67
CA ARG A 336 -1.03 6.11 18.70
C ARG A 336 0.21 5.65 19.47
N SER A 337 1.10 6.58 19.77
CA SER A 337 2.39 6.38 20.43
C SER A 337 2.34 5.66 21.79
N ASP A 338 1.17 5.47 22.38
CA ASP A 338 1.02 4.84 23.70
C ASP A 338 0.97 3.32 23.69
N GLU A 339 0.93 2.67 22.53
CA GLU A 339 0.98 1.22 22.38
C GLU A 339 1.75 0.87 21.11
N ALA A 340 3.06 1.10 21.14
CA ALA A 340 3.93 0.56 20.10
C ALA A 340 4.01 -0.98 20.27
N PRO A 341 3.33 -1.81 19.46
CA PRO A 341 3.86 -3.11 19.19
C PRO A 341 5.17 -2.90 18.45
N HIS A 342 6.19 -3.64 18.80
CA HIS A 342 7.51 -3.62 18.18
C HIS A 342 7.38 -3.90 16.66
N GLY A 343 7.17 -2.84 15.91
CA GLY A 343 6.89 -2.83 14.48
C GLY A 343 6.99 -1.41 13.95
N HIS A 344 7.84 -0.59 14.60
CA HIS A 344 8.44 0.53 13.91
C HIS A 344 9.38 -0.06 12.86
N LEU A 345 9.21 0.31 11.61
CA LEU A 345 10.38 0.57 10.78
C LEU A 345 11.30 1.39 11.67
N PRO A 346 12.52 0.96 11.99
CA PRO A 346 13.31 1.53 13.05
C PRO A 346 13.45 3.03 12.81
N LEU A 347 12.98 3.83 13.79
CA LEU A 347 13.41 5.21 13.90
C LEU A 347 14.93 5.17 13.93
N ILE A 348 15.53 5.72 12.89
CA ILE A 348 16.97 5.96 12.82
C ILE A 348 17.27 7.02 13.90
N GLU A 349 17.97 6.62 14.98
CA GLU A 349 18.74 7.54 15.80
C GLU A 349 19.98 7.99 15.04
#